data_bf15474375038f3cde7ae799647aab11
#
_entry.id   bf15474375038f3cde7ae799647aab11
#
_cell.length_a   1.000
_cell.length_b   1.000
_cell.length_c   1.000
_cell.angle_alpha   90.00
_cell.angle_beta   90.00
_cell.angle_gamma   90.00
#
_symmetry.space_group_name_H-M   'P 1'
#
loop_
_entity.id
_entity.type
_entity.pdbx_description
1 polymer ?
#
loop_
_entity_poly.entity_id
_entity_poly.type
_entity_poly.pdbx_seq_one_letter_code
_entity_poly.pdbx_strand_id
1 'polypeptide(L)'
;MKSEIIEQLTKTDQLRRRSIDKEKIKSIIESSTTNMKIVKTIALTEQSAILIFRETYESIRQLGDAKWWLLGYEPRNHEVSLEILKEMDIQEKVRLNYLSWFKNIRNDANYRGGWCRSIQIRTVCRISTWFSG
;
A
#
# COMPACT_ATOMS: atom_id res chain seq x y z
N MET A 1 -10.30 0.02 13.74
CA MET A 1 -10.38 1.50 13.70
C MET A 1 -11.60 1.94 14.47
N LYS A 2 -11.46 2.99 15.23
CA LYS A 2 -12.56 3.48 16.08
C LYS A 2 -13.74 3.94 15.23
N SER A 3 -14.95 3.63 15.66
CA SER A 3 -16.18 3.98 14.94
C SER A 3 -16.31 5.49 14.67
N GLU A 4 -15.79 6.31 15.56
CA GLU A 4 -15.78 7.78 15.41
C GLU A 4 -14.95 8.22 14.20
N ILE A 5 -13.81 7.59 13.99
CA ILE A 5 -12.92 7.90 12.84
C ILE A 5 -13.60 7.48 11.54
N ILE A 6 -14.22 6.31 11.52
CA ILE A 6 -14.97 5.82 10.34
C ILE A 6 -16.12 6.77 10.02
N GLU A 7 -16.85 7.21 11.02
CA GLU A 7 -17.97 8.15 10.85
C GLU A 7 -17.48 9.49 10.27
N GLN A 8 -16.38 10.02 10.78
CA GLN A 8 -15.79 11.26 10.28
C GLN A 8 -15.32 11.12 8.83
N LEU A 9 -14.64 10.03 8.50
CA LEU A 9 -14.19 9.77 7.14
C LEU A 9 -15.37 9.61 6.17
N THR A 10 -16.47 9.03 6.63
CA THR A 10 -17.68 8.89 5.84
C THR A 10 -18.35 10.25 5.59
N LYS A 11 -18.42 11.10 6.61
CA LYS A 11 -18.97 12.46 6.48
C LYS A 11 -18.17 13.34 5.52
N THR A 12 -16.86 13.16 5.47
CA THR A 12 -15.97 13.93 4.58
C THR A 12 -15.78 13.30 3.20
N ASP A 13 -16.57 12.29 2.86
CA ASP A 13 -16.52 11.56 1.59
C ASP A 13 -15.16 10.89 1.30
N GLN A 14 -14.41 10.57 2.34
CA GLN A 14 -13.17 9.79 2.23
C GLN A 14 -13.42 8.28 2.29
N LEU A 15 -14.54 7.88 2.85
CA LEU A 15 -15.06 6.51 2.83
C LEU A 15 -16.50 6.53 2.34
N ARG A 16 -16.87 5.53 1.56
CA ARG A 16 -18.26 5.27 1.16
C ARG A 16 -18.69 3.91 1.64
N ARG A 17 -19.91 3.81 2.17
CA ARG A 17 -20.51 2.51 2.48
C ARG A 17 -20.78 1.73 1.21
N ARG A 18 -20.41 0.46 1.22
CA ARG A 18 -20.67 -0.47 0.12
C ARG A 18 -21.11 -1.81 0.67
N SER A 19 -21.90 -2.53 -0.10
CA SER A 19 -22.16 -3.94 0.17
C SER A 19 -20.87 -4.74 0.06
N ILE A 20 -20.70 -5.74 0.92
CA ILE A 20 -19.54 -6.61 0.88
C ILE A 20 -19.55 -7.41 -0.42
N ASP A 21 -18.54 -7.23 -1.25
CA ASP A 21 -18.38 -7.92 -2.53
C ASP A 21 -17.18 -8.85 -2.44
N LYS A 22 -17.46 -10.13 -2.17
CA LYS A 22 -16.42 -11.15 -1.98
C LYS A 22 -15.57 -11.37 -3.24
N GLU A 23 -16.17 -11.29 -4.41
CA GLU A 23 -15.47 -11.44 -5.68
C GLU A 23 -14.47 -10.31 -5.91
N LYS A 24 -14.89 -9.09 -5.61
CA LYS A 24 -14.02 -7.92 -5.70
C LYS A 24 -12.85 -8.01 -4.71
N ILE A 25 -13.10 -8.38 -3.48
CA ILE A 25 -12.08 -8.54 -2.45
C ILE A 25 -11.06 -9.60 -2.89
N LYS A 26 -11.53 -10.73 -3.36
CA LYS A 26 -10.69 -11.81 -3.87
C LYS A 26 -9.81 -11.31 -5.03
N SER A 27 -10.41 -10.58 -5.97
CA SER A 27 -9.70 -10.03 -7.13
C SER A 27 -8.58 -9.06 -6.69
N ILE A 28 -8.85 -8.20 -5.73
CA ILE A 28 -7.87 -7.25 -5.21
C ILE A 28 -6.69 -8.00 -4.57
N ILE A 29 -6.98 -8.99 -3.73
CA ILE A 29 -5.94 -9.77 -3.04
C ILE A 29 -5.11 -10.56 -4.04
N GLU A 30 -5.73 -11.20 -5.02
CA GLU A 30 -5.03 -11.95 -6.06
C GLU A 30 -4.12 -11.04 -6.90
N SER A 31 -4.62 -9.87 -7.27
CA SER A 31 -3.84 -8.87 -8.02
C SER A 31 -2.62 -8.41 -7.23
N SER A 32 -2.81 -8.06 -5.97
CA SER A 32 -1.73 -7.64 -5.08
C SER A 32 -0.68 -8.75 -4.93
N THR A 33 -1.11 -9.98 -4.69
CA THR A 33 -0.22 -11.13 -4.51
C THR A 33 0.56 -11.43 -5.78
N THR A 34 -0.11 -11.43 -6.93
CA THR A 34 0.52 -11.68 -8.23
C THR A 34 1.56 -10.60 -8.54
N ASN A 35 1.23 -9.34 -8.34
CA ASN A 35 2.15 -8.24 -8.57
C ASN A 35 3.42 -8.37 -7.72
N MET A 36 3.28 -8.73 -6.45
CA MET A 36 4.43 -8.92 -5.58
C MET A 36 5.29 -10.11 -5.99
N LYS A 37 4.69 -11.19 -6.47
CA LYS A 37 5.45 -12.32 -7.02
C LYS A 37 6.29 -11.91 -8.23
N ILE A 38 5.71 -11.11 -9.12
CA ILE A 38 6.40 -10.61 -10.30
C ILE A 38 7.54 -9.67 -9.91
N VAL A 39 7.26 -8.74 -8.99
CA VAL A 39 8.26 -7.78 -8.51
C VAL A 39 9.49 -8.49 -7.93
N LYS A 40 9.31 -9.58 -7.21
CA LYS A 40 10.41 -10.36 -6.63
C LYS A 40 11.31 -10.99 -7.68
N THR A 41 10.85 -11.17 -8.92
CA THR A 41 11.65 -11.72 -10.01
C THR A 41 12.50 -10.67 -10.72
N ILE A 42 12.24 -9.39 -10.49
CA ILE A 42 12.95 -8.28 -11.13
C ILE A 42 14.26 -8.03 -10.40
N ALA A 43 15.38 -8.05 -11.13
CA ALA A 43 16.66 -7.71 -10.54
C ALA A 43 16.68 -6.23 -10.09
N LEU A 44 17.15 -5.98 -8.89
CA LEU A 44 17.23 -4.63 -8.33
C LEU A 44 18.42 -3.90 -8.93
N THR A 45 18.13 -2.91 -9.78
CA THR A 45 19.10 -2.02 -10.41
C THR A 45 18.63 -0.58 -10.19
N GLU A 46 19.47 0.38 -10.55
CA GLU A 46 19.05 1.79 -10.52
C GLU A 46 17.86 2.05 -11.43
N GLN A 47 17.80 1.37 -12.56
CA GLN A 47 16.70 1.54 -13.53
C GLN A 47 15.41 0.88 -13.06
N SER A 48 15.50 -0.28 -12.42
CA SER A 48 14.32 -1.01 -11.95
C SER A 48 13.81 -0.55 -10.60
N ALA A 49 14.59 0.20 -9.82
CA ALA A 49 14.25 0.58 -8.45
C ALA A 49 12.93 1.35 -8.36
N ILE A 50 12.68 2.29 -9.27
CA ILE A 50 11.45 3.08 -9.27
C ILE A 50 10.23 2.19 -9.56
N LEU A 51 10.35 1.31 -10.55
CA LEU A 51 9.29 0.37 -10.90
C LEU A 51 8.96 -0.57 -9.74
N ILE A 52 9.97 -1.17 -9.15
CA ILE A 52 9.82 -2.06 -8.00
C ILE A 52 9.13 -1.32 -6.84
N PHE A 53 9.55 -0.09 -6.57
CA PHE A 53 8.98 0.73 -5.52
C PHE A 53 7.49 1.02 -5.77
N ARG A 54 7.15 1.45 -6.98
CA ARG A 54 5.75 1.76 -7.35
C ARG A 54 4.85 0.55 -7.18
N GLU A 55 5.27 -0.59 -7.70
CA GLU A 55 4.46 -1.80 -7.64
C GLU A 55 4.32 -2.34 -6.22
N THR A 56 5.38 -2.25 -5.42
CA THR A 56 5.34 -2.64 -4.02
C THR A 56 4.38 -1.74 -3.23
N TYR A 57 4.48 -0.42 -3.41
CA TYR A 57 3.58 0.54 -2.79
C TYR A 57 2.12 0.27 -3.17
N GLU A 58 1.86 0.06 -4.46
CA GLU A 58 0.52 -0.18 -4.97
C GLU A 58 -0.07 -1.48 -4.43
N SER A 59 0.74 -2.53 -4.31
CA SER A 59 0.31 -3.79 -3.72
C SER A 59 -0.07 -3.65 -2.25
N ILE A 60 0.68 -2.86 -1.49
CA ILE A 60 0.36 -2.56 -0.09
C ILE A 60 -0.96 -1.79 0.00
N ARG A 61 -1.13 -0.78 -0.84
CA ARG A 61 -2.36 0.02 -0.90
C ARG A 61 -3.57 -0.87 -1.20
N GLN A 62 -3.44 -1.79 -2.14
CA GLN A 62 -4.51 -2.73 -2.49
C GLN A 62 -4.91 -3.61 -1.31
N LEU A 63 -3.97 -4.03 -0.48
CA LEU A 63 -4.31 -4.78 0.74
C LEU A 63 -5.13 -3.94 1.71
N GLY A 64 -4.82 -2.66 1.82
CA GLY A 64 -5.63 -1.72 2.60
C GLY A 64 -7.04 -1.59 2.03
N ASP A 65 -7.18 -1.45 0.72
CA ASP A 65 -8.48 -1.44 0.04
C ASP A 65 -9.28 -2.69 0.35
N ALA A 66 -8.67 -3.86 0.22
CA ALA A 66 -9.33 -5.14 0.51
C ALA A 66 -9.86 -5.20 1.94
N LYS A 67 -9.08 -4.69 2.90
CA LYS A 67 -9.51 -4.64 4.30
C LYS A 67 -10.72 -3.73 4.49
N TRP A 68 -10.73 -2.55 3.87
CA TRP A 68 -11.89 -1.65 3.92
C TRP A 68 -13.13 -2.29 3.29
N TRP A 69 -12.98 -2.94 2.14
CA TRP A 69 -14.10 -3.63 1.50
C TRP A 69 -14.64 -4.77 2.37
N LEU A 70 -13.79 -5.47 3.12
CA LEU A 70 -14.23 -6.48 4.09
C LEU A 70 -15.08 -5.88 5.21
N LEU A 71 -14.83 -4.62 5.57
CA LEU A 71 -15.62 -3.91 6.58
C LEU A 71 -16.87 -3.24 6.00
N GLY A 72 -17.08 -3.31 4.68
CA GLY A 72 -18.23 -2.72 4.01
C GLY A 72 -18.03 -1.27 3.59
N TYR A 73 -16.79 -0.86 3.34
CA TYR A 73 -16.45 0.50 2.93
C TYR A 73 -15.55 0.51 1.71
N GLU A 74 -15.71 1.56 0.89
CA GLU A 74 -14.83 1.86 -0.23
C GLU A 74 -13.97 3.08 0.11
N PRO A 75 -12.64 2.95 0.19
CA PRO A 75 -11.78 4.10 0.39
C PRO A 75 -11.69 4.96 -0.86
N ARG A 76 -11.71 6.27 -0.67
CA ARG A 76 -11.72 7.26 -1.76
C ARG A 76 -10.34 7.85 -2.06
N ASN A 77 -9.36 7.60 -1.20
CA ASN A 77 -7.99 8.06 -1.41
C ASN A 77 -6.98 7.07 -0.82
N HIS A 78 -5.72 7.23 -1.23
CA HIS A 78 -4.64 6.32 -0.84
C HIS A 78 -4.31 6.39 0.65
N GLU A 79 -4.45 7.54 1.27
CA GLU A 79 -4.13 7.72 2.69
C GLU A 79 -5.07 6.89 3.56
N VAL A 80 -6.35 6.92 3.25
CA VAL A 80 -7.36 6.12 3.96
C VAL A 80 -7.11 4.63 3.74
N SER A 81 -6.74 4.23 2.52
CA SER A 81 -6.39 2.83 2.22
C SER A 81 -5.24 2.33 3.09
N LEU A 82 -4.22 3.14 3.29
CA LEU A 82 -3.04 2.78 4.07
C LEU A 82 -3.28 2.85 5.58
N GLU A 83 -4.14 3.76 6.04
CA GLU A 83 -4.38 3.99 7.46
C GLU A 83 -4.90 2.75 8.18
N ILE A 84 -5.77 1.98 7.54
CA ILE A 84 -6.33 0.78 8.15
C ILE A 84 -5.28 -0.30 8.39
N LEU A 85 -4.20 -0.32 7.60
CA LEU A 85 -3.14 -1.31 7.77
C LEU A 85 -2.41 -1.17 9.11
N LYS A 86 -2.40 0.02 9.69
CA LYS A 86 -1.80 0.27 11.00
C LYS A 86 -2.51 -0.47 12.13
N GLU A 87 -3.76 -0.85 11.92
CA GLU A 87 -4.57 -1.57 12.90
C GLU A 87 -4.58 -3.08 12.69
N MET A 88 -4.03 -3.56 11.58
CA MET A 88 -3.93 -4.99 11.33
C MET A 88 -2.86 -5.60 12.23
N ASP A 89 -3.10 -6.86 12.64
CA ASP A 89 -2.13 -7.62 13.41
C ASP A 89 -1.00 -8.11 12.49
N ILE A 90 -0.08 -7.22 12.20
CA ILE A 90 1.09 -7.50 11.37
C ILE A 90 2.30 -7.57 12.28
N GLN A 91 3.12 -8.59 12.11
CA GLN A 91 4.31 -8.86 12.93
C GLN A 91 5.30 -7.70 12.94
N GLU A 92 5.25 -6.69 12.25
CA GLU A 92 6.19 -5.58 12.24
C GLU A 92 5.49 -4.24 12.04
N LYS A 93 4.58 -3.92 12.95
CA LYS A 93 3.82 -2.65 12.92
C LYS A 93 4.71 -1.40 12.81
N VAL A 94 5.92 -1.47 13.34
CA VAL A 94 6.87 -0.35 13.28
C VAL A 94 7.17 0.05 11.83
N ARG A 95 7.19 -0.92 10.93
CA ARG A 95 7.46 -0.66 9.51
C ARG A 95 6.31 0.05 8.80
N LEU A 96 5.09 -0.07 9.31
CA LEU A 96 3.93 0.64 8.76
C LEU A 96 4.01 2.16 8.98
N ASN A 97 4.77 2.60 9.99
CA ASN A 97 4.99 4.01 10.21
C ASN A 97 5.77 4.69 9.08
N TYR A 98 6.48 3.90 8.28
CA TYR A 98 7.19 4.40 7.11
C TYR A 98 6.29 4.58 5.88
N LEU A 99 5.02 4.18 5.91
CA LEU A 99 4.13 4.28 4.76
C LEU A 99 3.94 5.73 4.28
N SER A 100 3.80 6.67 5.20
CA SER A 100 3.71 8.10 4.85
C SER A 100 5.00 8.59 4.20
N TRP A 101 6.13 8.13 4.69
CA TRP A 101 7.44 8.43 4.12
C TRP A 101 7.61 7.82 2.73
N PHE A 102 7.13 6.59 2.53
CA PHE A 102 7.13 5.95 1.20
C PHE A 102 6.29 6.72 0.19
N LYS A 103 5.14 7.25 0.61
CA LYS A 103 4.31 8.10 -0.24
C LYS A 103 5.10 9.31 -0.74
N ASN A 104 5.83 9.96 0.14
CA ASN A 104 6.65 11.12 -0.22
C ASN A 104 7.78 10.72 -1.18
N ILE A 105 8.47 9.61 -0.93
CA ILE A 105 9.51 9.09 -1.83
C ILE A 105 8.94 8.75 -3.20
N ARG A 106 7.76 8.10 -3.25
CA ARG A 106 7.08 7.80 -4.50
C ARG A 106 6.79 9.07 -5.31
N ASN A 107 6.28 10.09 -4.65
CA ASN A 107 5.98 11.35 -5.30
C ASN A 107 7.26 11.99 -5.84
N ASP A 108 8.33 12.02 -5.07
CA ASP A 108 9.63 12.52 -5.51
C ASP A 108 10.18 11.69 -6.67
N ALA A 109 10.10 10.37 -6.60
CA ALA A 109 10.55 9.47 -7.65
C ALA A 109 9.80 9.71 -8.97
N ASN A 110 8.49 10.00 -8.90
CA ASN A 110 7.66 10.26 -10.09
C ASN A 110 7.95 11.64 -10.71
N TYR A 111 8.29 12.65 -9.91
CA TYR A 111 8.42 14.03 -10.36
C TYR A 111 9.85 14.51 -10.53
N ARG A 112 10.80 13.96 -9.78
CA ARG A 112 12.19 14.44 -9.76
C ARG A 112 13.21 13.46 -10.34
N GLY A 113 12.80 12.35 -10.91
CA GLY A 113 13.62 11.43 -11.71
C GLY A 113 14.88 10.93 -11.06
N GLY A 114 15.18 10.38 -10.10
CA GLY A 114 16.35 9.55 -9.81
C GLY A 114 17.51 10.10 -9.02
N TRP A 115 17.47 11.33 -8.52
CA TRP A 115 18.56 11.82 -7.69
C TRP A 115 18.60 11.17 -6.28
N CYS A 116 17.52 10.52 -5.85
CA CYS A 116 17.43 9.74 -4.60
C CYS A 116 17.63 8.24 -4.82
N ARG A 117 18.26 7.82 -5.89
CA ARG A 117 18.37 6.41 -6.30
C ARG A 117 18.92 5.49 -5.21
N SER A 118 19.98 5.88 -4.53
CA SER A 118 20.58 5.05 -3.47
C SER A 118 19.65 4.85 -2.27
N ILE A 119 18.89 5.90 -1.90
CA ILE A 119 17.92 5.84 -0.82
C ILE A 119 16.75 4.96 -1.22
N GLN A 120 16.27 5.09 -2.47
CA GLN A 120 15.18 4.29 -3.02
C GLN A 120 15.52 2.81 -3.05
N ILE A 121 16.73 2.46 -3.50
CA ILE A 121 17.19 1.07 -3.55
C ILE A 121 17.17 0.45 -2.16
N ARG A 122 17.73 1.14 -1.16
CA ARG A 122 17.71 0.67 0.24
C ARG A 122 16.29 0.50 0.76
N THR A 123 15.41 1.44 0.45
CA THR A 123 14.01 1.43 0.88
C THR A 123 13.28 0.24 0.26
N VAL A 124 13.45 0.03 -1.04
CA VAL A 124 12.84 -1.10 -1.75
C VAL A 124 13.32 -2.43 -1.19
N CYS A 125 14.60 -2.58 -0.89
CA CYS A 125 15.12 -3.78 -0.26
C CYS A 125 14.46 -4.06 1.09
N ARG A 126 14.22 -3.04 1.90
CA ARG A 126 13.52 -3.20 3.17
C ARG A 126 12.07 -3.61 2.99
N ILE A 127 11.35 -2.99 2.03
CA ILE A 127 9.95 -3.33 1.76
C ILE A 127 9.85 -4.75 1.23
N SER A 128 10.73 -5.14 0.30
CA SER A 128 10.69 -6.49 -0.27
C SER A 128 10.87 -7.58 0.78
N THR A 129 11.59 -7.32 1.87
CA THR A 129 11.71 -8.25 2.99
C THR A 129 10.41 -8.44 3.77
N TRP A 130 9.49 -7.50 3.73
CA TRP A 130 8.19 -7.64 4.39
C TRP A 130 7.34 -8.74 3.75
N PHE A 131 7.51 -8.94 2.44
CA PHE A 131 6.72 -9.88 1.66
C PHE A 131 7.43 -11.21 1.41
N SER A 132 8.68 -11.34 1.81
CA SER A 132 9.47 -12.55 1.61
C SER A 132 9.48 -13.50 2.80
N GLY A 133 8.87 -13.09 3.92
CA GLY A 133 8.74 -13.92 5.12
C GLY A 133 7.47 -14.74 5.16
#